data_dd81ad2fe87ed7b3ef1806dfad31164b
#
_entry.id   dd81ad2fe87ed7b3ef1806dfad31164b
#
_cell.length_a   1.000
_cell.length_b   1.000
_cell.length_c   1.000
_cell.angle_alpha   90.00
_cell.angle_beta   90.00
_cell.angle_gamma   90.00
#
_symmetry.space_group_name_H-M   'P 1'
#
loop_
_entity.id
_entity.type
_entity.pdbx_description
1 polymer ?
#
loop_
_entity_poly.entity_id
_entity_poly.type
_entity_poly.pdbx_seq_one_letter_code
_entity_poly.pdbx_strand_id
1 'polypeptide(L)'
;MDFYALLDKAKKTGKVDKGTNEVTKAVERGVAKLVVYAQDVEPKEIVSHLETICKNKGIPCVGVDSKQKLGIAVGIKVPASAVAVIDAGEAKKELASVKA
;
A
#
# COMPACT_ATOMS: atom_id res chain seq x y z
N MET A 1 4.83 -9.36 10.56
CA MET A 1 5.47 -8.12 10.08
C MET A 1 4.56 -6.93 10.32
N ASP A 2 5.11 -5.82 10.74
CA ASP A 2 4.36 -4.60 10.96
C ASP A 2 4.38 -3.75 9.69
N PHE A 3 3.30 -3.82 8.91
CA PHE A 3 3.21 -3.05 7.67
C PHE A 3 3.11 -1.55 7.90
N TYR A 4 2.58 -1.13 9.05
CA TYR A 4 2.53 0.29 9.38
C TYR A 4 3.94 0.85 9.55
N ALA A 5 4.81 0.11 10.24
CA ALA A 5 6.20 0.51 10.42
C ALA A 5 6.96 0.53 9.08
N LEU A 6 6.71 -0.46 8.23
CA LEU A 6 7.30 -0.51 6.89
C LEU A 6 6.90 0.73 6.08
N LEU A 7 5.62 1.08 6.10
CA LEU A 7 5.10 2.22 5.36
C LEU A 7 5.66 3.53 5.88
N ASP A 8 5.78 3.69 7.20
CA ASP A 8 6.36 4.88 7.80
C ASP A 8 7.79 5.08 7.33
N LYS A 9 8.58 4.02 7.35
CA LYS A 9 9.98 4.05 6.89
C LYS A 9 10.07 4.36 5.40
N ALA A 10 9.23 3.71 4.59
CA ALA A 10 9.22 3.93 3.13
C ALA A 10 8.81 5.36 2.78
N LYS A 11 7.83 5.91 3.51
CA LYS A 11 7.40 7.30 3.29
C LYS A 11 8.51 8.29 3.61
N LYS A 12 9.26 8.06 4.69
CA LYS A 12 10.31 8.97 5.13
C LYS A 12 11.56 8.91 4.26
N THR A 13 11.89 7.72 3.73
CA THR A 13 13.16 7.50 3.02
C THR A 13 13.00 7.15 1.56
N GLY A 14 11.77 6.97 1.09
CA GLY A 14 11.46 6.63 -0.29
C GLY A 14 10.25 7.39 -0.78
N LYS A 15 9.33 6.68 -1.46
CA LYS A 15 8.13 7.30 -2.02
C LYS A 15 6.94 6.36 -1.91
N VAL A 16 5.81 6.90 -1.46
CA VAL A 16 4.53 6.17 -1.42
C VAL A 16 3.44 7.02 -2.05
N ASP A 17 2.48 6.37 -2.71
CA ASP A 17 1.26 6.99 -3.22
C ASP A 17 0.10 6.57 -2.33
N LYS A 18 -0.86 7.47 -2.14
CA LYS A 18 -1.99 7.30 -1.22
C LYS A 18 -3.30 7.45 -1.98
N GLY A 19 -4.29 6.64 -1.58
CA GLY A 19 -5.62 6.70 -2.16
C GLY A 19 -5.80 5.71 -3.29
N THR A 20 -7.04 5.21 -3.44
CA THR A 20 -7.36 4.15 -4.39
C THR A 20 -6.99 4.50 -5.84
N ASN A 21 -7.27 5.73 -6.25
CA ASN A 21 -6.98 6.14 -7.64
C ASN A 21 -5.49 6.17 -7.93
N GLU A 22 -4.70 6.74 -7.02
CA GLU A 22 -3.25 6.81 -7.20
C GLU A 22 -2.61 5.43 -7.15
N VAL A 23 -3.09 4.58 -6.23
CA VAL A 23 -2.61 3.20 -6.11
C VAL A 23 -2.92 2.42 -7.40
N THR A 24 -4.14 2.56 -7.92
CA THR A 24 -4.53 1.91 -9.17
C THR A 24 -3.60 2.31 -10.32
N LYS A 25 -3.33 3.61 -10.46
CA LYS A 25 -2.42 4.11 -11.49
C LYS A 25 -1.02 3.54 -11.35
N ALA A 26 -0.51 3.51 -10.12
CA ALA A 26 0.84 2.99 -9.85
C ALA A 26 0.96 1.51 -10.22
N VAL A 27 -0.06 0.71 -9.90
CA VAL A 27 -0.09 -0.70 -10.25
C VAL A 27 -0.16 -0.88 -11.76
N GLU A 28 -1.04 -0.14 -12.43
CA GLU A 28 -1.20 -0.25 -13.88
C GLU A 28 0.08 0.14 -14.63
N ARG A 29 0.82 1.13 -14.11
CA ARG A 29 2.10 1.54 -14.68
C ARG A 29 3.24 0.57 -14.36
N GLY A 30 3.00 -0.38 -13.45
CA GLY A 30 4.00 -1.34 -13.03
C GLY A 30 5.10 -0.77 -12.15
N VAL A 31 4.87 0.39 -11.51
CA VAL A 31 5.88 1.04 -10.66
C VAL A 31 5.69 0.76 -9.18
N ALA A 32 4.55 0.19 -8.78
CA ALA A 32 4.30 -0.14 -7.38
C ALA A 32 5.10 -1.37 -6.96
N LYS A 33 5.74 -1.32 -5.81
CA LYS A 33 6.51 -2.43 -5.25
C LYS A 33 5.69 -3.24 -4.24
N LEU A 34 4.71 -2.60 -3.61
CA LEU A 34 3.83 -3.20 -2.63
C LEU A 34 2.56 -2.36 -2.57
N VAL A 35 1.42 -3.02 -2.42
CA VAL A 35 0.15 -2.34 -2.16
C VAL A 35 -0.38 -2.80 -0.81
N VAL A 36 -0.74 -1.84 0.05
CA VAL A 36 -1.36 -2.10 1.34
C VAL A 36 -2.74 -1.46 1.32
N TYR A 37 -3.78 -2.23 1.63
CA TYR A 37 -5.13 -1.72 1.70
C TYR A 37 -5.71 -1.92 3.10
N ALA A 38 -6.69 -1.08 3.45
CA ALA A 38 -7.39 -1.21 4.72
C ALA A 38 -8.59 -2.14 4.53
N GLN A 39 -8.76 -3.08 5.45
CA GLN A 39 -9.85 -4.07 5.37
C GLN A 39 -11.19 -3.49 5.82
N ASP A 40 -11.18 -2.34 6.50
CA ASP A 40 -12.38 -1.67 7.00
C ASP A 40 -12.95 -0.61 6.06
N VAL A 41 -12.58 -0.63 4.77
CA VAL A 41 -13.12 0.32 3.79
C VAL A 41 -14.46 -0.15 3.23
N GLU A 42 -15.25 0.80 2.79
CA GLU A 42 -16.51 0.59 2.08
C GLU A 42 -16.48 1.39 0.78
N PRO A 43 -16.97 0.85 -0.32
CA PRO A 43 -17.47 -0.52 -0.50
C PRO A 43 -16.33 -1.55 -0.64
N LYS A 44 -16.63 -2.80 -0.39
CA LYS A 44 -15.63 -3.88 -0.44
C LYS A 44 -15.07 -4.13 -1.85
N GLU A 45 -15.75 -3.65 -2.87
CA GLU A 45 -15.30 -3.75 -4.26
C GLU A 45 -13.95 -3.06 -4.47
N ILE A 46 -13.63 -2.05 -3.64
CA ILE A 46 -12.31 -1.39 -3.67
C ILE A 46 -11.21 -2.40 -3.42
N VAL A 47 -11.36 -3.25 -2.40
CA VAL A 47 -10.38 -4.27 -2.05
C VAL A 47 -10.26 -5.30 -3.17
N SER A 48 -11.38 -5.80 -3.67
CA SER A 48 -11.38 -6.80 -4.75
C SER A 48 -10.68 -6.27 -6.00
N HIS A 49 -10.95 -5.01 -6.36
CA HIS A 49 -10.32 -4.37 -7.50
C HIS A 49 -8.79 -4.31 -7.33
N LEU A 50 -8.33 -3.86 -6.17
CA LEU A 50 -6.88 -3.75 -5.90
C LEU A 50 -6.19 -5.11 -5.92
N GLU A 51 -6.81 -6.12 -5.32
CA GLU A 51 -6.26 -7.48 -5.33
C GLU A 51 -6.12 -8.00 -6.76
N THR A 52 -7.15 -7.77 -7.58
CA THR A 52 -7.17 -8.25 -8.97
C THR A 52 -6.05 -7.61 -9.79
N ILE A 53 -5.93 -6.29 -9.75
CA ILE A 53 -4.90 -5.60 -10.55
C ILE A 53 -3.50 -5.91 -10.07
N CYS A 54 -3.29 -6.07 -8.76
CA CYS A 54 -1.99 -6.46 -8.22
C CYS A 54 -1.60 -7.86 -8.66
N LYS A 55 -2.54 -8.79 -8.62
CA LYS A 55 -2.31 -10.16 -9.07
C LYS A 55 -1.91 -10.21 -10.54
N ASN A 56 -2.59 -9.43 -11.37
CA ASN A 56 -2.29 -9.39 -12.80
C ASN A 56 -0.90 -8.84 -13.09
N LYS A 57 -0.38 -7.98 -12.22
CA LYS A 57 0.94 -7.36 -12.39
C LYS A 57 2.03 -8.04 -11.55
N GLY A 58 1.68 -9.05 -10.75
CA GLY A 58 2.64 -9.74 -9.89
C GLY A 58 3.15 -8.89 -8.75
N ILE A 59 2.33 -7.97 -8.24
CA ILE A 59 2.68 -7.05 -7.16
C ILE A 59 2.09 -7.59 -5.85
N PRO A 60 2.88 -7.66 -4.75
CA PRO A 60 2.35 -8.06 -3.45
C PRO A 60 1.24 -7.10 -3.00
N CYS A 61 0.15 -7.65 -2.49
CA CYS A 61 -0.99 -6.88 -2.02
C CYS A 61 -1.41 -7.44 -0.67
N VAL A 62 -1.34 -6.62 0.37
CA VAL A 62 -1.62 -7.06 1.74
C VAL A 62 -2.69 -6.18 2.38
N GLY A 63 -3.44 -6.76 3.31
CA GLY A 63 -4.49 -6.06 4.02
C GLY A 63 -4.09 -5.74 5.45
N VAL A 64 -4.49 -4.55 5.92
CA VAL A 64 -4.32 -4.14 7.31
C VAL A 64 -5.68 -3.83 7.92
N ASP A 65 -5.76 -3.77 9.24
CA ASP A 65 -7.02 -3.71 9.95
C ASP A 65 -7.72 -2.34 9.90
N SER A 66 -6.98 -1.25 9.77
CA SER A 66 -7.55 0.08 9.97
C SER A 66 -7.07 1.10 8.94
N LYS A 67 -8.04 1.74 8.28
CA LYS A 67 -7.77 2.86 7.36
C LYS A 67 -7.22 4.08 8.11
N GLN A 68 -7.63 4.30 9.35
CA GLN A 68 -7.11 5.40 10.15
C GLN A 68 -5.64 5.20 10.47
N LYS A 69 -5.26 4.01 10.91
CA LYS A 69 -3.85 3.68 11.17
C LYS A 69 -3.01 3.75 9.90
N LEU A 70 -3.58 3.32 8.78
CA LEU A 70 -2.90 3.38 7.50
C LEU A 70 -2.60 4.83 7.10
N GLY A 71 -3.56 5.74 7.29
CA GLY A 71 -3.35 7.16 7.05
C GLY A 71 -2.26 7.74 7.94
N ILE A 72 -2.26 7.41 9.22
CA ILE A 72 -1.25 7.87 10.17
C ILE A 72 0.13 7.37 9.76
N ALA A 73 0.24 6.12 9.35
CA ALA A 73 1.52 5.53 8.95
C ALA A 73 2.15 6.26 7.76
N VAL A 74 1.35 6.79 6.86
CA VAL A 74 1.84 7.54 5.70
C VAL A 74 1.78 9.05 5.90
N GLY A 75 1.51 9.50 7.13
CA GLY A 75 1.64 10.91 7.51
C GLY A 75 0.55 11.83 7.00
N ILE A 76 -0.64 11.32 6.74
CA ILE A 76 -1.78 12.15 6.34
C ILE A 76 -2.77 12.26 7.51
N LYS A 77 -3.60 13.30 7.48
CA LYS A 77 -4.54 13.59 8.56
C LYS A 77 -5.89 12.91 8.38
N VAL A 78 -6.08 12.21 7.28
CA VAL A 78 -7.34 11.55 6.94
C VAL A 78 -7.10 10.05 6.76
N PRO A 79 -8.14 9.22 6.87
CA PRO A 79 -7.97 7.78 6.62
C PRO A 79 -7.49 7.50 5.20
N ALA A 80 -6.69 6.45 5.04
CA ALA A 80 -6.21 6.00 3.74
C ALA A 80 -6.83 4.65 3.43
N SER A 81 -7.52 4.54 2.30
CA SER A 81 -8.11 3.26 1.87
C SER A 81 -7.03 2.31 1.35
N ALA A 82 -6.02 2.84 0.69
CA ALA A 82 -4.92 2.06 0.12
C ALA A 82 -3.69 2.93 -0.04
N VAL A 83 -2.53 2.27 -0.04
CA VAL A 83 -1.22 2.90 -0.21
C VAL A 83 -0.38 2.01 -1.12
N ALA A 84 0.35 2.60 -2.05
CA ALA A 84 1.32 1.89 -2.88
C ALA A 84 2.72 2.38 -2.55
N VAL A 85 3.63 1.46 -2.31
CA VAL A 85 5.05 1.78 -2.13
C VAL A 85 5.69 1.80 -3.52
N ILE A 86 6.19 2.96 -3.91
CA ILE A 86 6.84 3.15 -5.20
C ILE A 86 8.35 2.97 -5.04
N ASP A 87 8.92 3.55 -3.99
CA ASP A 87 10.31 3.39 -3.63
C ASP A 87 10.37 3.10 -2.14
N ALA A 88 10.87 1.93 -1.78
CA ALA A 88 10.89 1.50 -0.39
C ALA A 88 11.94 2.24 0.45
N GLY A 89 12.94 2.88 -0.19
CA GLY A 89 13.99 3.55 0.54
C GLY A 89 14.70 2.59 1.49
N GLU A 90 14.80 2.95 2.76
CA GLU A 90 15.42 2.11 3.78
C GLU A 90 14.58 0.91 4.19
N ALA A 91 13.33 0.82 3.72
CA ALA A 91 12.45 -0.32 4.01
C ALA A 91 12.62 -1.48 3.00
N LYS A 92 13.65 -1.45 2.18
CA LYS A 92 13.88 -2.49 1.16
C LYS A 92 14.01 -3.89 1.75
N LYS A 93 14.64 -4.02 2.91
CA LYS A 93 14.79 -5.32 3.56
C LYS A 93 13.45 -5.88 4.01
N GLU A 94 12.63 -5.04 4.62
CA GLU A 94 11.29 -5.41 5.06
C GLU A 94 10.42 -5.75 3.87
N LEU A 95 10.52 -4.96 2.79
CA LEU A 95 9.78 -5.21 1.57
C LEU A 95 10.16 -6.55 0.95
N ALA A 96 11.43 -6.90 0.94
CA ALA A 96 11.91 -8.15 0.38
C ALA A 96 11.33 -9.38 1.11
N SER A 97 10.91 -9.21 2.36
CA SER A 97 10.27 -10.28 3.14
C SER A 97 8.81 -10.49 2.77
N VAL A 98 8.18 -9.55 2.06
CA VAL A 98 6.78 -9.64 1.67
C VAL A 98 6.69 -10.46 0.39
N LYS A 99 5.81 -11.46 0.39
CA LYS A 99 5.61 -12.32 -0.77
C LYS A 99 4.23 -12.06 -1.39
N ALA A 100 4.20 -12.09 -2.68
CA ALA A 100 2.95 -11.95 -3.42
C ALA A 100 2.01 -13.15 -3.21
#